data_9f961d00c7d2caea3a616d6108c404b3
#
_entry.id   9f961d00c7d2caea3a616d6108c404b3
#
_cell.length_a   1.000
_cell.length_b   1.000
_cell.length_c   1.000
_cell.angle_alpha   90.00
_cell.angle_beta   90.00
_cell.angle_gamma   90.00
#
_symmetry.space_group_name_H-M   'P 1'
#
loop_
_entity.id
_entity.type
_entity.pdbx_description
1 polymer ?
#
loop_
_entity_poly.entity_id
_entity_poly.type
_entity_poly.pdbx_seq_one_letter_code
_entity_poly.pdbx_strand_id
1 'polypeptide(L)'
;VGIVRDKALLRNLGTAAGEISGLVQEGVGTAQEMLEVSEKKIYSLRRGNTGDSLQHIGKVMINVYDRLEELAASGSDIPGLSTGLHDLDRKINGLNKTDLILIAARPGMGKTAIALNICLNVAKTYEKTVAFFSLEMSREQLVTRLLSTESFVENQKLTTGHLEDEDWGKLSIASSALSQTDIRVDDNPAITVAEINAKCRRLDNLGLVLIDYLQLMTAAA
;
A
#
# COMPACT_ATOMS: atom_id res chain seq x y z
N VAL A 1 27.36 -14.12 17.32
CA VAL A 1 26.54 -12.90 17.20
C VAL A 1 25.04 -13.24 17.19
N GLY A 2 24.58 -14.30 16.49
CA GLY A 2 23.16 -14.67 16.40
C GLY A 2 22.53 -15.01 17.76
N ILE A 3 23.13 -15.86 18.55
CA ILE A 3 22.60 -16.35 19.83
C ILE A 3 22.34 -15.21 20.83
N VAL A 4 23.23 -14.20 20.88
CA VAL A 4 23.07 -13.04 21.78
C VAL A 4 21.89 -12.18 21.33
N ARG A 5 21.72 -12.01 20.03
CA ARG A 5 20.60 -11.27 19.43
C ARG A 5 19.26 -11.95 19.68
N ASP A 6 19.21 -13.28 19.53
CA ASP A 6 18.01 -14.07 19.79
C ASP A 6 17.61 -14.02 21.26
N LYS A 7 18.58 -14.15 22.17
CA LYS A 7 18.34 -14.03 23.63
C LYS A 7 17.89 -12.61 24.05
N ALA A 8 18.42 -11.58 23.39
CA ALA A 8 17.96 -10.21 23.60
C ALA A 8 16.53 -10.00 23.10
N LEU A 9 16.21 -10.52 21.93
CA LEU A 9 14.87 -10.46 21.36
C LEU A 9 13.84 -11.17 22.25
N LEU A 10 14.17 -12.37 22.75
CA LEU A 10 13.30 -13.11 23.67
C LEU A 10 13.07 -12.36 25.00
N ARG A 11 14.10 -11.70 25.55
CA ARG A 11 13.93 -10.86 26.74
C ARG A 11 13.01 -9.68 26.48
N ASN A 12 13.22 -8.96 25.39
CA ASN A 12 12.39 -7.83 25.01
C ASN A 12 10.94 -8.26 24.75
N LEU A 13 10.74 -9.44 24.14
CA LEU A 13 9.41 -10.02 23.96
C LEU A 13 8.73 -10.31 25.29
N GLY A 14 9.47 -10.89 26.26
CA GLY A 14 8.95 -11.12 27.62
C GLY A 14 8.57 -9.83 28.33
N THR A 15 9.38 -8.78 28.21
CA THR A 15 9.06 -7.45 28.77
C THR A 15 7.79 -6.87 28.14
N ALA A 16 7.69 -6.89 26.82
CA ALA A 16 6.50 -6.38 26.13
C ALA A 16 5.23 -7.17 26.48
N ALA A 17 5.33 -8.49 26.63
CA ALA A 17 4.21 -9.32 27.06
C ALA A 17 3.74 -8.95 28.48
N GLY A 18 4.68 -8.69 29.40
CA GLY A 18 4.38 -8.22 30.75
C GLY A 18 3.68 -6.85 30.74
N GLU A 19 4.15 -5.91 29.94
CA GLU A 19 3.54 -4.60 29.80
C GLU A 19 2.13 -4.67 29.16
N ILE A 20 1.92 -5.53 28.16
CA ILE A 20 0.60 -5.77 27.55
C ILE A 20 -0.35 -6.37 28.60
N SER A 21 0.12 -7.35 29.37
CA SER A 21 -0.67 -7.93 30.45
C SER A 21 -1.06 -6.88 31.53
N GLY A 22 -0.15 -5.99 31.87
CA GLY A 22 -0.40 -4.87 32.78
C GLY A 22 -1.50 -3.94 32.28
N LEU A 23 -1.41 -3.51 31.01
CA LEU A 23 -2.43 -2.66 30.38
C LEU A 23 -3.82 -3.29 30.40
N VAL A 24 -3.90 -4.59 30.16
CA VAL A 24 -5.18 -5.32 30.19
C VAL A 24 -5.76 -5.39 31.61
N GLN A 25 -4.88 -5.53 32.63
CA GLN A 25 -5.29 -5.59 34.04
C GLN A 25 -5.73 -4.23 34.59
N GLU A 26 -5.08 -3.15 34.14
CA GLU A 26 -5.44 -1.78 34.53
C GLU A 26 -6.79 -1.34 33.94
N GLY A 27 -7.22 -1.93 32.84
CA GLY A 27 -8.55 -1.70 32.25
C GLY A 27 -8.79 -0.25 31.77
N VAL A 28 -7.71 0.49 31.48
CA VAL A 28 -7.79 1.90 31.06
C VAL A 28 -7.89 1.98 29.54
N GLY A 29 -9.04 2.39 29.02
CA GLY A 29 -9.31 2.52 27.58
C GLY A 29 -10.24 1.45 27.02
N THR A 30 -10.52 1.54 25.74
CA THR A 30 -11.33 0.56 25.00
C THR A 30 -10.50 -0.67 24.61
N ALA A 31 -11.17 -1.81 24.38
CA ALA A 31 -10.50 -3.02 23.91
C ALA A 31 -9.74 -2.79 22.60
N GLN A 32 -10.26 -1.91 21.73
CA GLN A 32 -9.62 -1.54 20.46
C GLN A 32 -8.32 -0.78 20.67
N GLU A 33 -8.31 0.21 21.56
CA GLU A 33 -7.11 0.98 21.90
C GLU A 33 -6.03 0.09 22.51
N MET A 34 -6.40 -0.84 23.38
CA MET A 34 -5.47 -1.80 23.99
C MET A 34 -4.84 -2.70 22.92
N LEU A 35 -5.65 -3.12 21.94
CA LEU A 35 -5.17 -3.96 20.83
C LEU A 35 -4.15 -3.20 19.97
N GLU A 36 -4.44 -1.95 19.61
CA GLU A 36 -3.53 -1.10 18.84
C GLU A 36 -2.20 -0.84 19.55
N VAL A 37 -2.24 -0.54 20.85
CA VAL A 37 -1.04 -0.33 21.66
C VAL A 37 -0.22 -1.62 21.73
N SER A 38 -0.87 -2.77 21.89
CA SER A 38 -0.23 -4.08 21.96
C SER A 38 0.43 -4.44 20.62
N GLU A 39 -0.26 -4.25 19.50
CA GLU A 39 0.30 -4.45 18.16
C GLU A 39 1.53 -3.55 17.93
N LYS A 40 1.45 -2.29 18.30
CA LYS A 40 2.55 -1.33 18.16
C LYS A 40 3.78 -1.75 18.98
N LYS A 41 3.59 -2.25 20.19
CA LYS A 41 4.67 -2.77 21.06
C LYS A 41 5.34 -4.00 20.44
N ILE A 42 4.57 -4.98 20.03
CA ILE A 42 5.09 -6.20 19.39
C ILE A 42 5.82 -5.87 18.08
N TYR A 43 5.27 -4.96 17.29
CA TYR A 43 5.91 -4.54 16.05
C TYR A 43 7.26 -3.84 16.26
N SER A 44 7.38 -3.00 17.30
CA SER A 44 8.63 -2.32 17.63
C SER A 44 9.77 -3.32 17.92
N LEU A 45 9.44 -4.46 18.51
CA LEU A 45 10.41 -5.55 18.76
C LEU A 45 10.88 -6.22 17.47
N ARG A 46 9.95 -6.40 16.49
CA ARG A 46 10.25 -7.04 15.20
C ARG A 46 11.14 -6.16 14.32
N ARG A 47 11.00 -4.83 14.43
CA ARG A 47 11.79 -3.88 13.66
C ARG A 47 13.26 -3.80 14.17
N GLY A 48 13.54 -4.40 15.33
CA GLY A 48 14.83 -4.29 16.00
C GLY A 48 15.16 -2.83 16.24
N ASN A 49 15.98 -2.53 17.20
CA ASN A 49 16.42 -1.17 17.50
C ASN A 49 17.37 -0.62 16.41
N THR A 50 16.90 -0.61 15.14
CA THR A 50 17.45 0.22 14.06
C THR A 50 16.85 1.61 14.19
N GLY A 51 16.71 2.04 15.45
CA GLY A 51 16.35 3.40 15.75
C GLY A 51 17.47 4.30 15.29
N ASP A 52 17.13 5.28 14.54
CA ASP A 52 17.62 6.68 14.53
C ASP A 52 19.03 6.93 15.13
N SER A 53 19.98 6.07 14.87
CA SER A 53 21.36 6.42 15.15
C SER A 53 21.88 7.16 13.92
N LEU A 54 22.25 8.42 14.11
CA LEU A 54 23.04 9.17 13.13
C LEU A 54 24.17 8.28 12.63
N GLN A 55 24.14 7.93 11.34
CA GLN A 55 25.17 7.11 10.73
C GLN A 55 26.21 8.01 10.08
N HIS A 56 27.46 7.64 10.25
CA HIS A 56 28.57 8.34 9.55
C HIS A 56 28.38 8.18 8.04
N ILE A 57 28.50 9.30 7.29
CA ILE A 57 28.26 9.35 5.84
C ILE A 57 29.03 8.28 5.06
N GLY A 58 30.25 7.97 5.48
CA GLY A 58 31.06 6.92 4.84
C GLY A 58 30.42 5.55 4.84
N LYS A 59 29.62 5.22 5.88
CA LYS A 59 28.88 3.96 5.92
C LYS A 59 27.65 3.99 5.01
N VAL A 60 27.01 5.15 4.90
CA VAL A 60 25.86 5.34 4.01
C VAL A 60 26.29 5.32 2.55
N MET A 61 27.47 5.86 2.24
CA MET A 61 28.03 5.86 0.89
C MET A 61 28.18 4.46 0.31
N ILE A 62 28.57 3.47 1.10
CA ILE A 62 28.69 2.08 0.62
C ILE A 62 27.32 1.61 0.07
N ASN A 63 26.25 1.80 0.83
CA ASN A 63 24.90 1.41 0.39
C ASN A 63 24.44 2.19 -0.87
N VAL A 64 24.93 3.44 -1.02
CA VAL A 64 24.65 4.25 -2.23
C VAL A 64 25.36 3.68 -3.45
N TYR A 65 26.63 3.28 -3.31
CA TYR A 65 27.37 2.66 -4.41
C TYR A 65 26.76 1.32 -4.82
N ASP A 66 26.42 0.45 -3.86
CA ASP A 66 25.74 -0.82 -4.13
C ASP A 66 24.45 -0.58 -4.93
N ARG A 67 23.66 0.43 -4.53
CA ARG A 67 22.44 0.80 -5.25
C ARG A 67 22.70 1.34 -6.66
N LEU A 68 23.76 2.13 -6.84
CA LEU A 68 24.14 2.64 -8.16
C LEU A 68 24.58 1.51 -9.10
N GLU A 69 25.30 0.51 -8.58
CA GLU A 69 25.70 -0.68 -9.34
C GLU A 69 24.47 -1.50 -9.76
N GLU A 70 23.50 -1.71 -8.85
CA GLU A 70 22.24 -2.39 -9.17
C GLU A 70 21.46 -1.65 -10.26
N LEU A 71 21.36 -0.32 -10.17
CA LEU A 71 20.68 0.50 -11.17
C LEU A 71 21.40 0.45 -12.53
N ALA A 72 22.71 0.53 -12.54
CA ALA A 72 23.50 0.43 -13.77
C ALA A 72 23.37 -0.95 -14.43
N ALA A 73 23.28 -2.01 -13.63
CA ALA A 73 23.13 -3.38 -14.12
C ALA A 73 21.69 -3.68 -14.60
N SER A 74 20.68 -3.01 -14.04
CA SER A 74 19.27 -3.26 -14.39
C SER A 74 18.89 -2.77 -15.79
N GLY A 75 19.65 -1.81 -16.35
CA GLY A 75 19.36 -1.18 -17.65
C GLY A 75 17.99 -0.46 -17.69
N SER A 76 17.35 -0.26 -16.54
CA SER A 76 16.07 0.41 -16.45
C SER A 76 16.27 1.92 -16.39
N ASP A 77 15.58 2.65 -17.27
CA ASP A 77 15.57 4.11 -17.26
C ASP A 77 14.86 4.71 -16.04
N ILE A 78 14.11 3.87 -15.29
CA ILE A 78 13.26 4.29 -14.18
C ILE A 78 13.61 3.46 -12.94
N PRO A 79 14.16 4.07 -11.87
CA PRO A 79 14.56 3.34 -10.65
C PRO A 79 13.39 2.90 -9.77
N GLY A 80 12.23 3.56 -9.89
CA GLY A 80 11.00 3.25 -9.15
C GLY A 80 10.05 2.34 -9.91
N LEU A 81 8.86 2.08 -9.30
CA LEU A 81 7.77 1.43 -10.01
C LEU A 81 7.18 2.40 -11.03
N SER A 82 6.98 1.94 -12.26
CA SER A 82 6.34 2.77 -13.29
C SER A 82 4.86 3.02 -12.96
N THR A 83 4.42 4.24 -13.18
CA THR A 83 2.99 4.61 -13.13
C THR A 83 2.21 4.09 -14.35
N GLY A 84 2.91 3.65 -15.41
CA GLY A 84 2.34 3.37 -16.71
C GLY A 84 2.19 4.61 -17.61
N LEU A 85 2.57 5.78 -17.09
CA LEU A 85 2.55 7.06 -17.81
C LEU A 85 3.98 7.52 -18.06
N HIS A 86 4.52 7.20 -19.22
CA HIS A 86 5.92 7.35 -19.58
C HIS A 86 6.50 8.76 -19.32
N ASP A 87 5.75 9.81 -19.69
CA ASP A 87 6.21 11.18 -19.48
C ASP A 87 6.20 11.60 -18.00
N LEU A 88 5.28 11.04 -17.22
CA LEU A 88 5.25 11.23 -15.77
C LEU A 88 6.43 10.51 -15.13
N ASP A 89 6.63 9.26 -15.48
CA ASP A 89 7.71 8.43 -14.94
C ASP A 89 9.08 9.05 -15.16
N ARG A 90 9.33 9.62 -16.35
CA ARG A 90 10.57 10.36 -16.63
C ARG A 90 10.79 11.57 -15.74
N LYS A 91 9.71 12.23 -15.31
CA LYS A 91 9.78 13.42 -14.46
C LYS A 91 9.97 13.10 -12.98
N ILE A 92 9.36 12.01 -12.50
CA ILE A 92 9.40 11.64 -11.08
C ILE A 92 10.35 10.47 -10.79
N ASN A 93 11.00 9.91 -11.83
CA ASN A 93 11.82 8.69 -11.76
C ASN A 93 11.04 7.47 -11.24
N GLY A 94 9.75 7.38 -11.58
CA GLY A 94 8.82 6.37 -11.07
C GLY A 94 8.44 6.57 -9.59
N LEU A 95 7.70 5.60 -9.05
CA LEU A 95 7.27 5.59 -7.66
C LEU A 95 8.34 4.90 -6.81
N ASN A 96 9.05 5.64 -5.98
CA ASN A 96 10.13 5.07 -5.17
C ASN A 96 9.62 4.65 -3.79
N LYS A 97 10.35 3.71 -3.16
CA LYS A 97 10.08 3.33 -1.77
C LYS A 97 10.22 4.57 -0.88
N THR A 98 9.31 4.71 0.08
CA THR A 98 9.26 5.84 1.03
C THR A 98 8.75 7.17 0.48
N ASP A 99 8.46 7.29 -0.82
CA ASP A 99 7.87 8.49 -1.37
C ASP A 99 6.41 8.66 -0.94
N LEU A 100 6.02 9.89 -0.64
CA LEU A 100 4.65 10.33 -0.51
C LEU A 100 4.28 11.19 -1.71
N ILE A 101 3.39 10.67 -2.57
CA ILE A 101 2.98 11.35 -3.79
C ILE A 101 1.53 11.80 -3.64
N LEU A 102 1.29 13.09 -3.84
CA LEU A 102 -0.04 13.69 -3.76
C LEU A 102 -0.55 14.02 -5.16
N ILE A 103 -1.73 13.48 -5.50
CA ILE A 103 -2.43 13.80 -6.73
C ILE A 103 -3.63 14.70 -6.37
N ALA A 104 -3.59 15.94 -6.82
CA ALA A 104 -4.66 16.89 -6.61
C ALA A 104 -5.35 17.25 -7.93
N ALA A 105 -6.68 17.29 -7.91
CA ALA A 105 -7.48 17.68 -9.05
C ALA A 105 -8.83 18.26 -8.57
N ARG A 106 -9.45 19.09 -9.39
CA ARG A 106 -10.84 19.53 -9.17
C ARG A 106 -11.79 18.32 -9.24
N PRO A 107 -12.95 18.37 -8.57
CA PRO A 107 -13.97 17.33 -8.69
C PRO A 107 -14.28 17.02 -10.17
N GLY A 108 -14.46 15.75 -10.50
CA GLY A 108 -14.78 15.30 -11.85
C GLY A 108 -13.63 15.25 -12.87
N MET A 109 -12.41 15.66 -12.50
CA MET A 109 -11.25 15.71 -13.41
C MET A 109 -10.49 14.39 -13.55
N GLY A 110 -11.01 13.29 -13.00
CA GLY A 110 -10.43 11.96 -13.19
C GLY A 110 -9.35 11.56 -12.19
N LYS A 111 -9.27 12.19 -10.99
CA LYS A 111 -8.32 11.83 -9.92
C LYS A 111 -8.32 10.33 -9.61
N THR A 112 -9.50 9.76 -9.34
CA THR A 112 -9.66 8.32 -9.06
C THR A 112 -9.31 7.47 -10.30
N ALA A 113 -9.64 7.95 -11.51
CA ALA A 113 -9.32 7.22 -12.75
C ALA A 113 -7.81 7.06 -12.93
N ILE A 114 -7.02 8.13 -12.76
CA ILE A 114 -5.55 8.03 -12.86
C ILE A 114 -4.99 7.14 -11.75
N ALA A 115 -5.51 7.22 -10.53
CA ALA A 115 -5.10 6.37 -9.42
C ALA A 115 -5.35 4.88 -9.71
N LEU A 116 -6.52 4.53 -10.28
CA LEU A 116 -6.85 3.16 -10.68
C LEU A 116 -5.96 2.66 -11.83
N ASN A 117 -5.62 3.50 -12.81
CA ASN A 117 -4.70 3.13 -13.87
C ASN A 117 -3.29 2.83 -13.33
N ILE A 118 -2.78 3.67 -12.42
CA ILE A 118 -1.50 3.43 -11.75
C ILE A 118 -1.55 2.13 -10.93
N CYS A 119 -2.64 1.92 -10.16
CA CYS A 119 -2.88 0.71 -9.40
C CYS A 119 -2.78 -0.55 -10.28
N LEU A 120 -3.51 -0.55 -11.39
CA LEU A 120 -3.55 -1.65 -12.33
C LEU A 120 -2.18 -1.90 -12.98
N ASN A 121 -1.50 -0.84 -13.41
CA ASN A 121 -0.18 -0.96 -13.99
C ASN A 121 0.83 -1.57 -13.03
N VAL A 122 0.88 -1.09 -11.78
CA VAL A 122 1.81 -1.64 -10.78
C VAL A 122 1.50 -3.09 -10.46
N ALA A 123 0.23 -3.44 -10.29
CA ALA A 123 -0.17 -4.81 -9.98
C ALA A 123 0.15 -5.79 -11.11
N LYS A 124 -0.05 -5.40 -12.37
CA LYS A 124 0.17 -6.25 -13.55
C LYS A 124 1.64 -6.36 -13.94
N THR A 125 2.35 -5.22 -13.95
CA THR A 125 3.72 -5.17 -14.49
C THR A 125 4.75 -5.68 -13.50
N TYR A 126 4.54 -5.41 -12.20
CA TYR A 126 5.51 -5.74 -11.16
C TYR A 126 5.08 -6.88 -10.25
N GLU A 127 3.90 -7.45 -10.49
CA GLU A 127 3.33 -8.52 -9.64
C GLU A 127 3.37 -8.17 -8.15
N LYS A 128 3.14 -6.88 -7.85
CA LYS A 128 3.14 -6.35 -6.48
C LYS A 128 1.73 -6.29 -5.93
N THR A 129 1.62 -6.52 -4.62
CA THR A 129 0.39 -6.23 -3.89
C THR A 129 0.16 -4.72 -3.89
N VAL A 130 -1.02 -4.30 -4.32
CA VAL A 130 -1.48 -2.91 -4.24
C VAL A 130 -2.64 -2.82 -3.26
N ALA A 131 -2.48 -2.02 -2.21
CA ALA A 131 -3.55 -1.73 -1.26
C ALA A 131 -4.25 -0.42 -1.64
N PHE A 132 -5.53 -0.49 -1.95
CA PHE A 132 -6.37 0.66 -2.30
C PHE A 132 -7.38 0.92 -1.20
N PHE A 133 -7.24 2.03 -0.50
CA PHE A 133 -8.18 2.51 0.51
C PHE A 133 -9.07 3.59 -0.10
N SER A 134 -10.36 3.30 -0.21
CA SER A 134 -11.36 4.21 -0.76
C SER A 134 -12.26 4.72 0.35
N LEU A 135 -12.28 6.03 0.54
CA LEU A 135 -13.12 6.67 1.53
C LEU A 135 -14.38 7.31 0.90
N GLU A 136 -14.45 7.33 -0.43
CA GLU A 136 -15.56 7.95 -1.17
C GLU A 136 -16.40 6.93 -1.94
N MET A 137 -15.77 5.92 -2.52
CA MET A 137 -16.42 4.95 -3.42
C MET A 137 -16.45 3.56 -2.79
N SER A 138 -17.52 2.79 -3.05
CA SER A 138 -17.60 1.39 -2.65
C SER A 138 -16.64 0.51 -3.46
N ARG A 139 -16.33 -0.67 -2.93
CA ARG A 139 -15.50 -1.69 -3.61
C ARG A 139 -16.05 -2.05 -4.97
N GLU A 140 -17.36 -2.25 -5.04
CA GLU A 140 -18.06 -2.62 -6.28
C GLU A 140 -17.89 -1.53 -7.34
N GLN A 141 -18.01 -0.25 -6.97
CA GLN A 141 -17.82 0.87 -7.88
C GLN A 141 -16.39 0.94 -8.42
N LEU A 142 -15.39 0.70 -7.55
CA LEU A 142 -13.99 0.67 -7.95
C LEU A 142 -13.70 -0.50 -8.89
N VAL A 143 -14.18 -1.70 -8.55
CA VAL A 143 -13.99 -2.89 -9.40
C VAL A 143 -14.70 -2.72 -10.75
N THR A 144 -15.90 -2.12 -10.77
CA THR A 144 -16.61 -1.79 -12.02
C THR A 144 -15.79 -0.86 -12.91
N ARG A 145 -15.13 0.15 -12.33
CA ARG A 145 -14.23 1.04 -13.09
C ARG A 145 -12.97 0.32 -13.58
N LEU A 146 -12.39 -0.56 -12.76
CA LEU A 146 -11.25 -1.39 -13.19
C LEU A 146 -11.65 -2.32 -14.35
N LEU A 147 -12.81 -2.96 -14.27
CA LEU A 147 -13.36 -3.79 -15.34
C LEU A 147 -13.61 -2.97 -16.61
N SER A 148 -14.20 -1.77 -16.50
CA SER A 148 -14.39 -0.87 -17.63
C SER A 148 -13.07 -0.51 -18.31
N THR A 149 -12.06 -0.17 -17.50
CA THR A 149 -10.72 0.18 -18.00
C THR A 149 -10.04 -1.00 -18.71
N GLU A 150 -10.11 -2.19 -18.14
CA GLU A 150 -9.44 -3.38 -18.66
C GLU A 150 -10.16 -3.99 -19.87
N SER A 151 -11.49 -3.94 -19.89
CA SER A 151 -12.31 -4.50 -20.97
C SER A 151 -12.55 -3.54 -22.14
N PHE A 152 -12.24 -2.25 -21.96
CA PHE A 152 -12.63 -1.17 -22.89
C PHE A 152 -14.15 -1.09 -23.12
N VAL A 153 -14.96 -1.59 -22.16
CA VAL A 153 -16.41 -1.42 -22.16
C VAL A 153 -16.76 -0.17 -21.39
N GLU A 154 -17.63 0.66 -21.93
CA GLU A 154 -18.02 1.91 -21.28
C GLU A 154 -18.61 1.68 -19.89
N ASN A 155 -18.12 2.45 -18.91
CA ASN A 155 -18.59 2.33 -17.53
C ASN A 155 -20.11 2.55 -17.37
N GLN A 156 -20.73 3.34 -18.26
CA GLN A 156 -22.16 3.55 -18.27
C GLN A 156 -22.91 2.26 -18.61
N LYS A 157 -22.44 1.47 -19.59
CA LYS A 157 -23.02 0.15 -19.93
C LYS A 157 -22.97 -0.80 -18.73
N LEU A 158 -21.85 -0.83 -18.00
CA LEU A 158 -21.69 -1.65 -16.80
C LEU A 158 -22.63 -1.23 -15.67
N THR A 159 -22.81 0.07 -15.49
CA THR A 159 -23.66 0.61 -14.43
C THR A 159 -25.15 0.41 -14.71
N THR A 160 -25.56 0.50 -15.98
CA THR A 160 -26.97 0.37 -16.39
C THR A 160 -27.37 -1.07 -16.74
N GLY A 161 -26.39 -1.96 -16.93
CA GLY A 161 -26.63 -3.34 -17.34
C GLY A 161 -26.97 -3.51 -18.83
N HIS A 162 -26.84 -2.45 -19.64
CA HIS A 162 -27.08 -2.51 -21.09
C HIS A 162 -25.84 -3.04 -21.82
N LEU A 163 -25.62 -4.35 -21.71
CA LEU A 163 -24.48 -5.05 -22.29
C LEU A 163 -24.90 -5.86 -23.51
N GLU A 164 -24.07 -5.83 -24.53
CA GLU A 164 -24.19 -6.66 -25.73
C GLU A 164 -23.40 -7.97 -25.53
N ASP A 165 -23.66 -8.99 -26.37
CA ASP A 165 -22.97 -10.29 -26.30
C ASP A 165 -21.44 -10.13 -26.43
N GLU A 166 -20.99 -9.20 -27.26
CA GLU A 166 -19.55 -8.88 -27.40
C GLU A 166 -18.95 -8.29 -26.13
N ASP A 167 -19.71 -7.45 -25.39
CA ASP A 167 -19.26 -6.84 -24.15
C ASP A 167 -19.03 -7.93 -23.08
N TRP A 168 -19.89 -8.94 -23.02
CA TRP A 168 -19.70 -10.07 -22.08
C TRP A 168 -18.41 -10.85 -22.35
N GLY A 169 -18.04 -11.03 -23.62
CA GLY A 169 -16.78 -11.66 -23.98
C GLY A 169 -15.57 -10.85 -23.48
N LYS A 170 -15.58 -9.52 -23.70
CA LYS A 170 -14.53 -8.61 -23.23
C LYS A 170 -14.42 -8.60 -21.70
N LEU A 171 -15.57 -8.57 -21.03
CA LEU A 171 -15.64 -8.58 -19.56
C LEU A 171 -15.08 -9.88 -18.97
N SER A 172 -15.36 -11.03 -19.59
CA SER A 172 -14.82 -12.31 -19.16
C SER A 172 -13.30 -12.35 -19.20
N ILE A 173 -12.71 -11.85 -20.30
CA ILE A 173 -11.24 -11.75 -20.44
C ILE A 173 -10.66 -10.79 -19.40
N ALA A 174 -11.24 -9.60 -19.26
CA ALA A 174 -10.80 -8.61 -18.30
C ALA A 174 -10.92 -9.11 -16.85
N SER A 175 -12.00 -9.79 -16.51
CA SER A 175 -12.19 -10.40 -15.18
C SER A 175 -11.11 -11.44 -14.88
N SER A 176 -10.76 -12.29 -15.86
CA SER A 176 -9.69 -13.26 -15.72
C SER A 176 -8.34 -12.58 -15.48
N ALA A 177 -8.03 -11.52 -16.24
CA ALA A 177 -6.79 -10.76 -16.08
C ALA A 177 -6.71 -10.06 -14.72
N LEU A 178 -7.80 -9.42 -14.27
CA LEU A 178 -7.86 -8.75 -12.97
C LEU A 178 -7.76 -9.72 -11.81
N SER A 179 -8.35 -10.91 -11.91
CA SER A 179 -8.30 -11.93 -10.85
C SER A 179 -6.88 -12.49 -10.61
N GLN A 180 -5.98 -12.33 -11.55
CA GLN A 180 -4.57 -12.70 -11.42
C GLN A 180 -3.73 -11.61 -10.73
N THR A 181 -4.28 -10.42 -10.54
CA THR A 181 -3.59 -9.32 -9.84
C THR A 181 -3.84 -9.38 -8.34
N ASP A 182 -2.87 -8.95 -7.52
CA ASP A 182 -3.06 -8.83 -6.08
C ASP A 182 -3.42 -7.38 -5.69
N ILE A 183 -4.59 -6.94 -6.13
CA ILE A 183 -5.18 -5.65 -5.74
C ILE A 183 -6.13 -5.89 -4.57
N ARG A 184 -5.85 -5.24 -3.44
CA ARG A 184 -6.62 -5.31 -2.20
C ARG A 184 -7.38 -4.00 -1.99
N VAL A 185 -8.70 -4.06 -1.93
CA VAL A 185 -9.56 -2.87 -1.79
C VAL A 185 -10.22 -2.85 -0.42
N ASP A 186 -10.17 -1.70 0.23
CA ASP A 186 -10.85 -1.41 1.47
C ASP A 186 -11.69 -0.14 1.31
N ASP A 187 -12.98 -0.21 1.61
CA ASP A 187 -13.94 0.90 1.46
C ASP A 187 -14.52 1.39 2.79
N ASN A 188 -13.78 1.18 3.87
CA ASN A 188 -14.16 1.71 5.17
C ASN A 188 -13.97 3.24 5.23
N PRO A 189 -15.04 4.07 5.25
CA PRO A 189 -14.93 5.52 5.20
C PRO A 189 -14.38 6.13 6.51
N ALA A 190 -14.37 5.37 7.60
CA ALA A 190 -13.91 5.81 8.91
C ALA A 190 -12.51 5.27 9.27
N ILE A 191 -11.77 4.75 8.28
CA ILE A 191 -10.47 4.13 8.52
C ILE A 191 -9.44 5.15 9.04
N THR A 192 -8.71 4.75 10.07
CA THR A 192 -7.63 5.55 10.65
C THR A 192 -6.27 5.21 10.04
N VAL A 193 -5.29 6.11 10.22
CA VAL A 193 -3.89 5.85 9.80
C VAL A 193 -3.32 4.61 10.49
N ALA A 194 -3.67 4.39 11.76
CA ALA A 194 -3.23 3.22 12.51
C ALA A 194 -3.75 1.92 11.89
N GLU A 195 -5.04 1.88 11.52
CA GLU A 195 -5.65 0.72 10.85
C GLU A 195 -5.07 0.48 9.47
N ILE A 196 -4.85 1.53 8.66
CA ILE A 196 -4.16 1.42 7.36
C ILE A 196 -2.79 0.77 7.56
N ASN A 197 -2.00 1.28 8.52
CA ASN A 197 -0.71 0.72 8.85
C ASN A 197 -0.80 -0.75 9.28
N ALA A 198 -1.74 -1.10 10.15
CA ALA A 198 -1.95 -2.46 10.62
C ALA A 198 -2.32 -3.42 9.47
N LYS A 199 -3.20 -2.99 8.57
CA LYS A 199 -3.61 -3.77 7.38
C LYS A 199 -2.45 -3.93 6.40
N CYS A 200 -1.73 -2.84 6.07
CA CYS A 200 -0.58 -2.88 5.17
C CYS A 200 0.56 -3.78 5.68
N ARG A 201 0.79 -3.83 7.00
CA ARG A 201 1.82 -4.70 7.60
C ARG A 201 1.55 -6.19 7.46
N ARG A 202 0.31 -6.59 7.22
CA ARG A 202 -0.12 -7.99 7.03
C ARG A 202 -0.02 -8.43 5.56
N LEU A 203 0.26 -7.50 4.65
CA LEU A 203 0.38 -7.78 3.23
C LEU A 203 1.82 -8.12 2.89
N ASP A 204 2.00 -9.27 2.28
CA ASP A 204 3.28 -9.66 1.71
C ASP A 204 3.46 -8.96 0.35
N ASN A 205 4.71 -8.69 -0.03
CA ASN A 205 5.08 -8.10 -1.32
C ASN A 205 4.39 -6.75 -1.65
N LEU A 206 3.99 -5.97 -0.62
CA LEU A 206 3.32 -4.67 -0.80
C LEU A 206 4.21 -3.70 -1.58
N GLY A 207 3.74 -3.25 -2.74
CA GLY A 207 4.44 -2.32 -3.62
C GLY A 207 3.89 -0.90 -3.57
N LEU A 208 2.57 -0.75 -3.44
CA LEU A 208 1.91 0.54 -3.51
C LEU A 208 0.73 0.60 -2.55
N VAL A 209 0.57 1.74 -1.90
CA VAL A 209 -0.61 2.08 -1.11
C VAL A 209 -1.26 3.30 -1.73
N LEU A 210 -2.54 3.20 -2.04
CA LEU A 210 -3.37 4.29 -2.55
C LEU A 210 -4.46 4.64 -1.54
N ILE A 211 -4.69 5.94 -1.35
CA ILE A 211 -5.75 6.46 -0.47
C ILE A 211 -6.54 7.50 -1.25
N ASP A 212 -7.82 7.21 -1.50
CA ASP A 212 -8.72 8.12 -2.21
C ASP A 212 -9.91 8.50 -1.31
N TYR A 213 -9.91 9.65 -0.67
CA TYR A 213 -8.91 10.69 -0.63
C TYR A 213 -8.64 11.15 0.81
N LEU A 214 -7.48 11.70 1.02
CA LEU A 214 -6.89 11.99 2.32
C LEU A 214 -7.76 12.87 3.25
N GLN A 215 -8.53 13.84 2.70
CA GLN A 215 -9.34 14.76 3.50
C GLN A 215 -10.50 14.11 4.25
N LEU A 216 -10.91 12.89 3.85
CA LEU A 216 -11.96 12.14 4.54
C LEU A 216 -11.40 11.30 5.71
N MET A 217 -10.08 11.20 5.84
CA MET A 217 -9.48 10.47 6.96
C MET A 217 -9.72 11.20 8.27
N THR A 218 -10.23 10.47 9.26
CA THR A 218 -10.33 10.97 10.63
C THR A 218 -8.95 10.94 11.29
N ALA A 219 -8.54 12.08 11.86
CA ALA A 219 -7.42 12.07 12.80
C ALA A 219 -7.83 11.23 14.01
N ALA A 220 -6.99 10.27 14.40
CA ALA A 220 -7.17 9.62 15.70
C ALA A 220 -7.08 10.72 16.77
N ALA A 221 -8.15 10.84 17.58
CA ALA A 221 -8.18 11.75 18.70
C ALA A 221 -7.19 11.32 19.78
#